data_51ec88bef3e66ba18244785161c0eb76
#
_entry.id   51ec88bef3e66ba18244785161c0eb76
#
_cell.length_a   1.000
_cell.length_b   1.000
_cell.length_c   1.000
_cell.angle_alpha   90.00
_cell.angle_beta   90.00
_cell.angle_gamma   90.00
#
_symmetry.space_group_name_H-M   'P 1'
#
loop_
_entity.id
_entity.type
_entity.pdbx_description
1 polymer ?
#
loop_
_entity_poly.entity_id
_entity_poly.type
_entity_poly.pdbx_seq_one_letter_code
_entity_poly.pdbx_strand_id
1 'polypeptide(L)'
;MVYEHGGDVYRNKVRLDFSVNTNPLGMSENVKKAIAENIEQFGIYPDAMCVNLRNAIAEKEQVGADNVLCSNGAAEMIFAVVRAVMPKKTLLLAPTFSEYERALKSVGSQICYYYLKEKNDF
;
A
#
# COMPACT_ATOMS: atom_id res chain seq x y z
N MET A 1 8.07 18.17 10.79
CA MET A 1 7.07 17.16 10.38
C MET A 1 7.59 15.83 10.90
N VAL A 2 6.94 15.22 11.89
CA VAL A 2 7.32 13.91 12.39
C VAL A 2 6.83 12.90 11.35
N TYR A 3 7.74 12.11 10.79
CA TYR A 3 7.41 11.07 9.84
C TYR A 3 6.99 9.83 10.64
N GLU A 4 5.70 9.52 10.65
CA GLU A 4 5.09 8.47 11.49
C GLU A 4 5.00 7.10 10.78
N HIS A 5 5.84 6.87 9.77
CA HIS A 5 5.94 5.55 9.16
C HIS A 5 6.83 4.63 9.98
N GLY A 6 6.41 3.37 10.10
CA GLY A 6 7.26 2.30 10.62
C GLY A 6 8.47 2.02 9.71
N GLY A 7 9.36 1.13 10.15
CA GLY A 7 10.53 0.69 9.37
C GLY A 7 11.74 1.63 9.41
N ASP A 8 11.73 2.67 10.25
CA ASP A 8 12.88 3.55 10.40
C ASP A 8 13.99 2.92 11.26
N VAL A 9 14.57 1.85 10.76
CA VAL A 9 15.71 1.16 11.37
C VAL A 9 17.02 1.94 11.24
N TYR A 10 17.04 2.98 10.42
CA TYR A 10 18.23 3.82 10.19
C TYR A 10 18.48 4.79 11.34
N ARG A 11 17.42 5.34 11.93
CA ARG A 11 17.46 6.29 13.07
C ARG A 11 17.16 5.63 14.39
N ASN A 12 16.47 4.48 14.38
CA ASN A 12 16.07 3.74 15.56
C ASN A 12 16.78 2.39 15.61
N LYS A 13 17.70 2.22 16.58
CA LYS A 13 18.32 0.92 16.84
C LYS A 13 17.35 0.07 17.66
N VAL A 14 16.67 -0.85 17.00
CA VAL A 14 15.71 -1.77 17.64
C VAL A 14 16.20 -3.21 17.52
N ARG A 15 15.92 -4.03 18.53
CA ARG A 15 16.20 -5.45 18.52
C ARG A 15 15.19 -6.23 17.67
N LEU A 16 13.95 -5.80 17.71
CA LEU A 16 12.81 -6.36 16.97
C LEU A 16 12.00 -5.19 16.39
N ASP A 17 11.62 -5.30 15.14
CA ASP A 17 10.78 -4.31 14.46
C ASP A 17 9.43 -4.93 14.11
N PHE A 18 8.38 -4.44 14.78
CA PHE A 18 6.98 -4.80 14.52
C PHE A 18 6.21 -3.67 13.84
N SER A 19 6.90 -2.63 13.41
CA SER A 19 6.27 -1.43 12.82
C SER A 19 5.93 -1.58 11.34
N VAL A 20 6.46 -2.62 10.67
CA VAL A 20 6.21 -2.94 9.26
C VAL A 20 6.03 -4.44 9.04
N ASN A 21 5.15 -4.77 8.10
CA ASN A 21 4.89 -6.16 7.69
C ASN A 21 5.87 -6.57 6.58
N THR A 22 7.05 -7.01 6.96
CA THR A 22 8.02 -7.57 6.02
C THR A 22 8.08 -9.09 6.15
N ASN A 23 8.33 -9.79 5.03
CA ASN A 23 8.53 -11.22 5.07
C ASN A 23 9.88 -11.54 5.76
N PRO A 24 9.89 -12.20 6.94
CA PRO A 24 11.12 -12.52 7.65
C PRO A 24 12.03 -13.50 6.88
N LEU A 25 11.48 -14.24 5.93
CA LEU A 25 12.24 -15.14 5.04
C LEU A 25 12.87 -14.39 3.85
N GLY A 26 12.61 -13.08 3.72
CA GLY A 26 13.08 -12.26 2.62
C GLY A 26 12.38 -12.52 1.29
N MET A 27 13.05 -12.18 0.21
CA MET A 27 12.54 -12.37 -1.15
C MET A 27 12.66 -13.83 -1.58
N SER A 28 11.59 -14.38 -2.18
CA SER A 28 11.60 -15.76 -2.69
C SER A 28 12.61 -15.94 -3.84
N GLU A 29 13.16 -17.14 -3.97
CA GLU A 29 14.12 -17.46 -5.04
C GLU A 29 13.54 -17.29 -6.44
N ASN A 30 12.24 -17.58 -6.62
CA ASN A 30 11.56 -17.37 -7.90
C ASN A 30 11.50 -15.88 -8.30
N VAL A 31 11.29 -15.00 -7.33
CA VAL A 31 11.29 -13.54 -7.59
C VAL A 31 12.70 -13.05 -7.91
N LYS A 32 13.72 -13.50 -7.16
CA LYS A 32 15.13 -13.17 -7.44
C LYS A 32 15.53 -13.60 -8.85
N LYS A 33 15.17 -14.82 -9.23
CA LYS A 33 15.42 -15.35 -10.57
C LYS A 33 14.71 -14.53 -11.64
N ALA A 34 13.44 -14.25 -11.48
CA ALA A 34 12.67 -13.44 -12.43
C ALA A 34 13.26 -12.04 -12.60
N ILE A 35 13.73 -11.40 -11.54
CA ILE A 35 14.42 -10.10 -11.62
C ILE A 35 15.71 -10.22 -12.42
N ALA A 36 16.54 -11.21 -12.11
CA ALA A 36 17.84 -11.41 -12.79
C ALA A 36 17.67 -11.70 -14.29
N GLU A 37 16.69 -12.51 -14.66
CA GLU A 37 16.39 -12.87 -16.05
C GLU A 37 15.79 -11.72 -16.87
N ASN A 38 15.23 -10.71 -16.20
CA ASN A 38 14.58 -9.57 -16.88
C ASN A 38 15.27 -8.23 -16.60
N ILE A 39 16.51 -8.23 -16.12
CA ILE A 39 17.22 -6.99 -15.73
C ILE A 39 17.33 -5.97 -16.86
N GLU A 40 17.51 -6.44 -18.10
CA GLU A 40 17.59 -5.60 -19.29
C GLU A 40 16.27 -4.85 -19.59
N GLN A 41 15.14 -5.39 -19.13
CA GLN A 41 13.81 -4.75 -19.28
C GLN A 41 13.70 -3.47 -18.44
N PHE A 42 14.52 -3.29 -17.40
CA PHE A 42 14.48 -2.09 -16.56
C PHE A 42 15.00 -0.84 -17.28
N GLY A 43 15.68 -0.99 -18.43
CA GLY A 43 16.06 0.11 -19.31
C GLY A 43 14.95 0.61 -20.23
N ILE A 44 13.82 -0.09 -20.28
CA ILE A 44 12.69 0.24 -21.16
C ILE A 44 11.71 1.14 -20.38
N TYR A 45 11.16 2.16 -21.08
CA TYR A 45 10.13 3.00 -20.47
C TYR A 45 8.89 2.15 -20.09
N PRO A 46 8.42 2.23 -18.85
CA PRO A 46 7.35 1.34 -18.39
C PRO A 46 6.02 1.60 -19.06
N ASP A 47 5.20 0.54 -19.20
CA ASP A 47 3.82 0.66 -19.63
C ASP A 47 2.99 1.38 -18.56
N ALA A 48 2.60 2.63 -18.87
CA ALA A 48 1.79 3.46 -17.97
C ALA A 48 0.42 2.85 -17.65
N MET A 49 -0.10 1.96 -18.50
CA MET A 49 -1.38 1.27 -18.30
C MET A 49 -1.23 -0.06 -17.57
N CYS A 50 -0.01 -0.54 -17.34
CA CYS A 50 0.30 -1.80 -16.69
C CYS A 50 -0.49 -3.00 -17.26
N VAL A 51 -0.68 -3.07 -18.59
CA VAL A 51 -1.62 -3.99 -19.23
C VAL A 51 -1.33 -5.45 -18.85
N ASN A 52 -0.06 -5.89 -19.00
CA ASN A 52 0.31 -7.27 -18.70
C ASN A 52 0.15 -7.60 -17.22
N LEU A 53 0.53 -6.68 -16.31
CA LEU A 53 0.38 -6.87 -14.88
C LEU A 53 -1.09 -6.94 -14.46
N ARG A 54 -1.92 -6.04 -14.99
CA ARG A 54 -3.38 -6.03 -14.73
C ARG A 54 -4.03 -7.33 -15.18
N ASN A 55 -3.70 -7.81 -16.39
CA ASN A 55 -4.23 -9.08 -16.90
C ASN A 55 -3.81 -10.27 -16.04
N ALA A 56 -2.55 -10.35 -15.63
CA ALA A 56 -2.06 -11.43 -14.77
C ALA A 56 -2.73 -11.43 -13.39
N ILE A 57 -2.94 -10.25 -12.80
CA ILE A 57 -3.67 -10.12 -11.53
C ILE A 57 -5.15 -10.51 -11.73
N ALA A 58 -5.78 -10.01 -12.78
CA ALA A 58 -7.18 -10.28 -13.09
C ALA A 58 -7.46 -11.77 -13.26
N GLU A 59 -6.59 -12.48 -13.99
CA GLU A 59 -6.65 -13.94 -14.16
C GLU A 59 -6.52 -14.66 -12.81
N LYS A 60 -5.52 -14.29 -12.00
CA LYS A 60 -5.30 -14.90 -10.70
C LYS A 60 -6.46 -14.68 -9.74
N GLU A 61 -6.99 -13.49 -9.69
CA GLU A 61 -8.07 -13.09 -8.75
C GLU A 61 -9.47 -13.35 -9.33
N GLN A 62 -9.56 -13.87 -10.57
CA GLN A 62 -10.83 -14.18 -11.28
C GLN A 62 -11.76 -12.97 -11.41
N VAL A 63 -11.20 -11.81 -11.74
CA VAL A 63 -11.92 -10.55 -11.97
C VAL A 63 -11.63 -10.02 -13.38
N GLY A 64 -12.38 -9.03 -13.84
CA GLY A 64 -12.06 -8.33 -15.09
C GLY A 64 -10.84 -7.44 -14.94
N ALA A 65 -9.98 -7.34 -15.95
CA ALA A 65 -8.80 -6.46 -15.92
C ALA A 65 -9.15 -4.98 -15.69
N ASP A 66 -10.34 -4.55 -16.04
CA ASP A 66 -10.85 -3.20 -15.78
C ASP A 66 -11.17 -2.95 -14.30
N ASN A 67 -11.24 -4.00 -13.49
CA ASN A 67 -11.38 -3.91 -12.03
C ASN A 67 -10.03 -3.92 -11.30
N VAL A 68 -8.92 -3.90 -12.03
CA VAL A 68 -7.57 -3.90 -11.46
C VAL A 68 -6.90 -2.56 -11.72
N LEU A 69 -6.41 -1.93 -10.68
CA LEU A 69 -5.60 -0.72 -10.73
C LEU A 69 -4.25 -0.98 -10.06
N CYS A 70 -3.17 -0.62 -10.74
CA CYS A 70 -1.80 -0.75 -10.22
C CYS A 70 -1.26 0.60 -9.77
N SER A 71 -0.44 0.61 -8.72
CA SER A 71 0.23 1.81 -8.21
C SER A 71 1.58 1.47 -7.57
N ASN A 72 2.38 2.49 -7.25
CA ASN A 72 3.66 2.33 -6.56
C ASN A 72 3.43 2.19 -5.04
N GLY A 73 2.80 1.08 -4.66
CA GLY A 73 2.47 0.77 -3.27
C GLY A 73 1.09 1.27 -2.82
N ALA A 74 0.66 0.77 -1.67
CA ALA A 74 -0.67 1.04 -1.13
C ALA A 74 -0.92 2.52 -0.82
N ALA A 75 0.11 3.27 -0.40
CA ALA A 75 -0.05 4.67 -0.07
C ALA A 75 -0.50 5.50 -1.28
N GLU A 76 0.14 5.35 -2.44
CA GLU A 76 -0.28 6.05 -3.67
C GLU A 76 -1.73 5.71 -4.02
N MET A 77 -2.10 4.43 -3.94
CA MET A 77 -3.46 3.99 -4.24
C MET A 77 -4.50 4.61 -3.30
N ILE A 78 -4.21 4.66 -1.99
CA ILE A 78 -5.08 5.29 -1.00
C ILE A 78 -5.34 6.76 -1.36
N PHE A 79 -4.27 7.51 -1.68
CA PHE A 79 -4.41 8.91 -2.10
C PHE A 79 -5.18 9.06 -3.41
N ALA A 80 -4.93 8.18 -4.40
CA ALA A 80 -5.64 8.20 -5.68
C ALA A 80 -7.15 7.97 -5.49
N VAL A 81 -7.53 6.94 -4.73
CA VAL A 81 -8.94 6.62 -4.43
C VAL A 81 -9.61 7.77 -3.67
N VAL A 82 -8.96 8.28 -2.62
CA VAL A 82 -9.52 9.38 -1.82
C VAL A 82 -9.73 10.64 -2.67
N ARG A 83 -8.79 10.96 -3.57
CA ARG A 83 -8.93 12.09 -4.49
C ARG A 83 -10.02 11.87 -5.55
N ALA A 84 -10.19 10.64 -6.03
CA ALA A 84 -11.25 10.32 -6.99
C ALA A 84 -12.65 10.43 -6.35
N VAL A 85 -12.79 9.97 -5.11
CA VAL A 85 -14.07 9.96 -4.38
C VAL A 85 -14.39 11.31 -3.75
N MET A 86 -13.39 12.08 -3.30
CA MET A 86 -13.53 13.38 -2.61
C MET A 86 -14.56 13.33 -1.47
N PRO A 87 -14.44 12.41 -0.50
CA PRO A 87 -15.46 12.23 0.52
C PRO A 87 -15.55 13.45 1.44
N LYS A 88 -16.73 13.96 1.67
CA LYS A 88 -16.96 15.08 2.60
C LYS A 88 -16.86 14.65 4.05
N LYS A 89 -17.30 13.42 4.36
CA LYS A 89 -17.29 12.82 5.69
C LYS A 89 -16.89 11.35 5.60
N THR A 90 -16.02 10.91 6.48
CA THR A 90 -15.47 9.54 6.47
C THR A 90 -15.45 8.97 7.88
N LEU A 91 -15.84 7.71 8.02
CA LEU A 91 -15.62 6.91 9.21
C LEU A 91 -14.28 6.19 9.05
N LEU A 92 -13.39 6.37 10.02
CA LEU A 92 -12.07 5.74 10.05
C LEU A 92 -11.90 4.91 11.30
N LEU A 93 -11.54 3.64 11.13
CA LEU A 93 -11.19 2.78 12.26
C LEU A 93 -9.88 3.25 12.89
N ALA A 94 -9.74 3.13 14.19
CA ALA A 94 -8.52 3.44 14.93
C ALA A 94 -8.28 2.37 16.02
N PRO A 95 -7.04 1.86 16.15
CA PRO A 95 -5.85 2.19 15.36
C PRO A 95 -5.90 1.65 13.93
N THR A 96 -5.25 2.35 12.98
CA THR A 96 -5.12 1.93 11.58
C THR A 96 -3.88 2.56 10.93
N PHE A 97 -3.64 2.24 9.67
CA PHE A 97 -2.52 2.78 8.89
C PHE A 97 -2.66 4.30 8.70
N SER A 98 -1.61 5.04 9.06
CA SER A 98 -1.62 6.51 9.09
C SER A 98 -1.93 7.18 7.74
N GLU A 99 -1.64 6.49 6.61
CA GLU A 99 -1.87 7.05 5.28
C GLU A 99 -3.36 7.26 4.95
N TYR A 100 -4.27 6.49 5.56
CA TYR A 100 -5.72 6.74 5.39
C TYR A 100 -6.09 8.14 5.90
N GLU A 101 -5.66 8.47 7.12
CA GLU A 101 -5.93 9.79 7.71
C GLU A 101 -5.29 10.91 6.90
N ARG A 102 -4.03 10.72 6.48
CA ARG A 102 -3.28 11.70 5.68
C ARG A 102 -3.96 11.98 4.35
N ALA A 103 -4.39 10.93 3.64
CA ALA A 103 -5.10 11.08 2.38
C ALA A 103 -6.44 11.82 2.57
N LEU A 104 -7.22 11.46 3.58
CA LEU A 104 -8.50 12.10 3.88
C LEU A 104 -8.33 13.59 4.26
N LYS A 105 -7.34 13.92 5.07
CA LYS A 105 -6.99 15.31 5.41
C LYS A 105 -6.59 16.11 4.16
N SER A 106 -5.93 15.49 3.19
CA SER A 106 -5.49 16.17 1.96
C SER A 106 -6.63 16.67 1.09
N VAL A 107 -7.81 16.10 1.22
CA VAL A 107 -9.03 16.51 0.50
C VAL A 107 -10.05 17.22 1.40
N GLY A 108 -9.67 17.54 2.64
CA GLY A 108 -10.54 18.26 3.58
C GLY A 108 -11.72 17.44 4.10
N SER A 109 -11.63 16.10 4.08
CA SER A 109 -12.67 15.24 4.62
C SER A 109 -12.85 15.43 6.13
N GLN A 110 -14.08 15.50 6.62
CA GLN A 110 -14.39 15.41 8.04
C GLN A 110 -14.24 13.96 8.50
N ILE A 111 -13.25 13.69 9.36
CA ILE A 111 -12.97 12.35 9.85
C ILE A 111 -13.69 12.11 11.17
N CYS A 112 -14.48 11.04 11.23
CA CYS A 112 -15.05 10.48 12.45
C CYS A 112 -14.29 9.19 12.77
N TYR A 113 -13.71 9.08 13.97
CA TYR A 113 -12.98 7.88 14.38
C TYR A 113 -13.89 6.91 15.11
N TYR A 114 -13.75 5.63 14.74
CA TYR A 114 -14.28 4.52 15.53
C TYR A 114 -13.11 3.77 16.15
N TYR A 115 -12.98 3.89 17.46
CA TYR A 115 -11.89 3.26 18.21
C TYR A 115 -12.22 1.80 18.48
N LEU A 116 -11.40 0.92 17.93
CA LEU A 116 -11.42 -0.50 18.21
C LEU A 116 -11.00 -0.74 19.66
N LYS A 117 -11.55 -1.78 20.28
CA LYS A 117 -11.28 -2.08 21.69
C LYS A 117 -10.68 -3.47 21.81
N GLU A 118 -9.50 -3.56 22.38
CA GLU A 118 -8.79 -4.82 22.61
C GLU A 118 -9.67 -5.89 23.29
N LYS A 119 -10.49 -5.50 24.29
CA LYS A 119 -11.43 -6.40 24.97
C LYS A 119 -12.49 -7.05 24.07
N ASN A 120 -12.61 -6.62 22.82
CA ASN A 120 -13.52 -7.14 21.81
C ASN A 120 -12.74 -7.78 20.64
N ASP A 121 -11.44 -8.10 20.83
CA ASP A 121 -10.51 -8.60 19.81
C ASP A 121 -10.36 -7.64 18.60
N PHE A 122 -10.46 -6.34 18.88
CA PHE A 122 -10.46 -5.25 17.92
C PHE A 122 -11.63 -5.20 16.92
#